data_fb526de99c16d40915b9ee5f677cea25
#
_entry.id   fb526de99c16d40915b9ee5f677cea25
#
_cell.length_a   1.000
_cell.length_b   1.000
_cell.length_c   1.000
_cell.angle_alpha   90.00
_cell.angle_beta   90.00
_cell.angle_gamma   90.00
#
_symmetry.space_group_name_H-M   'P 1'
#
loop_
_entity.id
_entity.type
_entity.pdbx_description
1 polymer ?
#
loop_
_entity_poly.entity_id
_entity_poly.type
_entity_poly.pdbx_seq_one_letter_code
_entity_poly.pdbx_strand_id
1 'polypeptide(L)'
;MNEVCFKNLDKENPASFATYESTGGYKVWRKILNGELTPEDILAELKTSGLRGRGGAGFPTGLKWSFMPRNQEGQKYVVCNPDEGEPGTCHDRDILRYNPHAVIEGMAIAGFVMNATVGYNYIRGEFKEPYYRFEEALKDAYDAGLLGKSIQGSAVSFDLYTHLGAGAYICGEETALLESLEGKKGQPRFKPPFPANVGLFGKPTTINNTETFASVPEILSRGGQWFANLGVENSGGTKCFSVTGNVKNPSNFEVPMGTPFSELLELAGGLKEGRKLKAVIPGGSSTPLLPAETAMKMTMDYDSIANAGSMLGAGSVIVMDDTTCMVKTLTRLAHFYYDESCGQCTPCREGTGWLYRMLQRILDGNGQEEDLDLLLSVGEKIMGNTICALGDAAATPVESFIRHFREEFEYYIEHGRSMVEVEHHLIEEAASV
;
A
#
# COMPACT_ATOMS: atom_id res chain seq x y z
N MET A 1 20.04 -0.50 2.83
CA MET A 1 19.64 0.80 3.27
C MET A 1 18.85 0.73 4.54
N ASN A 2 17.59 0.62 4.73
CA ASN A 2 16.90 0.43 6.02
C ASN A 2 17.10 1.59 7.02
N GLU A 3 16.83 2.82 6.58
CA GLU A 3 17.05 4.02 7.40
C GLU A 3 15.86 4.42 8.29
N VAL A 4 14.65 3.99 7.94
CA VAL A 4 13.41 4.45 8.56
C VAL A 4 12.58 3.27 9.08
N CYS A 5 11.89 2.56 8.18
CA CYS A 5 10.95 1.51 8.57
C CYS A 5 11.65 0.22 9.01
N PHE A 6 12.76 -0.14 8.37
CA PHE A 6 13.51 -1.36 8.63
C PHE A 6 14.86 -1.13 9.33
N LYS A 7 15.06 0.02 9.99
CA LYS A 7 16.34 0.39 10.63
C LYS A 7 16.87 -0.62 11.65
N ASN A 8 16.01 -1.44 12.22
CA ASN A 8 16.35 -2.43 13.23
C ASN A 8 16.41 -3.87 12.70
N LEU A 9 16.21 -4.08 11.39
CA LEU A 9 16.07 -5.41 10.80
C LEU A 9 17.31 -6.30 10.99
N ASP A 10 18.50 -5.72 11.17
CA ASP A 10 19.77 -6.41 11.43
C ASP A 10 19.97 -6.81 12.91
N LYS A 11 19.08 -6.42 13.82
CA LYS A 11 19.16 -6.72 15.24
C LYS A 11 18.59 -8.11 15.54
N GLU A 12 19.05 -8.72 16.64
CA GLU A 12 18.60 -10.05 17.05
C GLU A 12 17.08 -10.16 17.27
N ASN A 13 16.49 -9.14 17.91
CA ASN A 13 15.04 -9.06 18.18
C ASN A 13 14.49 -7.70 17.72
N PRO A 14 14.33 -7.47 16.41
CA PRO A 14 14.03 -6.15 15.86
C PRO A 14 12.70 -5.57 16.36
N ALA A 15 11.70 -6.43 16.62
CA ALA A 15 10.37 -6.02 17.06
C ALA A 15 10.25 -5.77 18.57
N SER A 16 11.28 -6.07 19.36
CA SER A 16 11.18 -5.94 20.83
C SER A 16 11.23 -4.47 21.28
N PHE A 17 10.51 -4.18 22.36
CA PHE A 17 10.54 -2.87 23.04
C PHE A 17 11.96 -2.42 23.36
N ALA A 18 12.78 -3.32 23.92
CA ALA A 18 14.16 -3.03 24.29
C ALA A 18 15.02 -2.62 23.08
N THR A 19 14.88 -3.31 21.95
CA THR A 19 15.60 -2.94 20.71
C THR A 19 15.13 -1.59 20.20
N TYR A 20 13.83 -1.36 20.13
CA TYR A 20 13.27 -0.09 19.65
C TYR A 20 13.72 1.08 20.54
N GLU A 21 13.66 0.93 21.86
CA GLU A 21 14.09 1.96 22.80
C GLU A 21 15.60 2.22 22.72
N SER A 22 16.44 1.18 22.62
CA SER A 22 17.89 1.31 22.51
C SER A 22 18.35 2.07 21.27
N THR A 23 17.56 2.02 20.19
CA THR A 23 17.81 2.72 18.92
C THR A 23 17.12 4.08 18.81
N GLY A 24 16.58 4.58 19.92
CA GLY A 24 16.02 5.93 20.02
C GLY A 24 14.50 6.00 19.96
N GLY A 25 13.82 4.86 19.91
CA GLY A 25 12.36 4.81 19.94
C GLY A 25 11.77 5.44 21.19
N TYR A 26 10.57 5.97 21.06
CA TYR A 26 9.80 6.70 22.07
C TYR A 26 10.49 7.96 22.66
N LYS A 27 11.67 8.35 22.19
CA LYS A 27 12.30 9.61 22.62
C LYS A 27 11.48 10.83 22.20
N VAL A 28 10.97 10.82 20.99
CA VAL A 28 10.11 11.89 20.48
C VAL A 28 8.80 11.93 21.26
N TRP A 29 8.19 10.78 21.49
CA TRP A 29 6.96 10.70 22.27
C TRP A 29 7.14 11.25 23.70
N ARG A 30 8.24 10.89 24.39
CA ARG A 30 8.55 11.44 25.72
C ARG A 30 8.75 12.97 25.70
N LYS A 31 9.39 13.53 24.68
CA LYS A 31 9.48 15.00 24.51
C LYS A 31 8.10 15.66 24.40
N ILE A 32 7.21 15.04 23.64
CA ILE A 32 5.83 15.52 23.53
C ILE A 32 5.12 15.47 24.89
N LEU A 33 5.22 14.37 25.61
CA LEU A 33 4.63 14.21 26.95
C LEU A 33 5.17 15.23 27.97
N ASN A 34 6.43 15.63 27.84
CA ASN A 34 7.07 16.67 28.64
C ASN A 34 6.70 18.10 28.20
N GLY A 35 5.94 18.27 27.12
CA GLY A 35 5.58 19.59 26.60
C GLY A 35 6.67 20.30 25.81
N GLU A 36 7.69 19.57 25.35
CA GLU A 36 8.82 20.14 24.59
C GLU A 36 8.49 20.37 23.10
N LEU A 37 7.44 19.71 22.58
CA LEU A 37 6.97 19.84 21.19
C LEU A 37 5.48 20.11 21.16
N THR A 38 5.09 21.09 20.34
CA THR A 38 3.69 21.43 20.07
C THR A 38 3.15 20.70 18.84
N PRO A 39 1.81 20.58 18.69
CA PRO A 39 1.22 20.06 17.44
C PRO A 39 1.65 20.86 16.20
N GLU A 40 1.85 22.17 16.34
CA GLU A 40 2.31 23.06 15.28
C GLU A 40 3.74 22.75 14.84
N ASP A 41 4.65 22.50 15.78
CA ASP A 41 6.04 22.10 15.50
C ASP A 41 6.06 20.78 14.70
N ILE A 42 5.28 19.80 15.15
CA ILE A 42 5.19 18.50 14.49
C ILE A 42 4.63 18.61 13.06
N LEU A 43 3.56 19.41 12.88
CA LEU A 43 2.99 19.65 11.55
C LEU A 43 3.97 20.39 10.63
N ALA A 44 4.77 21.32 11.15
CA ALA A 44 5.80 22.02 10.39
C ALA A 44 6.88 21.03 9.90
N GLU A 45 7.40 20.17 10.79
CA GLU A 45 8.39 19.15 10.45
C GLU A 45 7.83 18.14 9.43
N LEU A 46 6.60 17.67 9.58
CA LEU A 46 5.97 16.77 8.61
C LEU A 46 5.75 17.42 7.24
N LYS A 47 5.45 18.71 7.18
CA LYS A 47 5.36 19.44 5.91
C LYS A 47 6.74 19.60 5.27
N THR A 48 7.75 19.97 6.05
CA THR A 48 9.14 20.09 5.60
C THR A 48 9.69 18.76 5.08
N SER A 49 9.32 17.64 5.71
CA SER A 49 9.76 16.31 5.30
C SER A 49 9.30 15.89 3.91
N GLY A 50 8.23 16.51 3.40
CA GLY A 50 7.63 16.10 2.15
C GLY A 50 7.01 14.69 2.19
N LEU A 51 6.77 14.12 3.39
CA LEU A 51 6.16 12.79 3.53
C LEU A 51 4.79 12.78 2.88
N ARG A 52 4.64 11.96 1.84
CA ARG A 52 3.37 11.64 1.20
C ARG A 52 2.87 10.28 1.69
N GLY A 53 1.55 10.11 1.76
CA GLY A 53 0.93 8.85 2.17
C GLY A 53 1.46 7.66 1.36
N ARG A 54 1.89 6.61 2.06
CA ARG A 54 2.55 5.41 1.48
C ARG A 54 1.57 4.31 1.06
N GLY A 55 0.27 4.51 1.29
CA GLY A 55 -0.77 3.52 0.96
C GLY A 55 -1.34 3.57 -0.46
N GLY A 56 -0.74 4.33 -1.37
CA GLY A 56 -1.12 4.37 -2.80
C GLY A 56 -1.47 5.76 -3.32
N ALA A 57 -2.33 6.52 -2.66
CA ALA A 57 -2.80 7.83 -3.13
C ALA A 57 -1.75 8.96 -3.07
N GLY A 58 -0.70 8.82 -2.29
CA GLY A 58 0.40 9.78 -2.22
C GLY A 58 0.03 11.17 -1.73
N PHE A 59 -1.05 11.34 -0.93
CA PHE A 59 -1.45 12.64 -0.42
C PHE A 59 -0.48 13.16 0.66
N PRO A 60 -0.11 14.46 0.68
CA PRO A 60 0.83 15.00 1.66
C PRO A 60 0.34 14.83 3.11
N THR A 61 1.12 14.10 3.94
CA THR A 61 0.70 13.67 5.29
C THR A 61 0.50 14.85 6.23
N GLY A 62 1.44 15.80 6.27
CA GLY A 62 1.32 16.98 7.13
C GLY A 62 0.11 17.85 6.77
N LEU A 63 -0.27 17.93 5.49
CA LEU A 63 -1.48 18.60 5.05
C LEU A 63 -2.74 17.81 5.46
N LYS A 64 -2.75 16.47 5.27
CA LYS A 64 -3.88 15.62 5.68
C LYS A 64 -4.19 15.77 7.17
N TRP A 65 -3.17 15.76 8.03
CA TRP A 65 -3.35 15.91 9.48
C TRP A 65 -3.88 17.32 9.86
N SER A 66 -3.54 18.35 9.08
CA SER A 66 -4.04 19.71 9.34
C SER A 66 -5.54 19.90 9.05
N PHE A 67 -6.18 18.96 8.32
CA PHE A 67 -7.63 19.00 8.07
C PHE A 67 -8.47 18.53 9.26
N MET A 68 -7.86 17.87 10.24
CA MET A 68 -8.58 17.45 11.44
C MET A 68 -9.07 18.68 12.22
N PRO A 69 -10.37 18.77 12.56
CA PRO A 69 -10.92 19.90 13.33
C PRO A 69 -10.52 19.81 14.82
N ARG A 70 -9.26 20.11 15.11
CA ARG A 70 -8.63 19.92 16.43
C ARG A 70 -9.35 20.65 17.56
N ASN A 71 -9.87 21.85 17.29
CA ASN A 71 -10.55 22.71 18.27
C ASN A 71 -12.03 22.34 18.46
N GLN A 72 -12.58 21.46 17.64
CA GLN A 72 -13.93 20.95 17.83
C GLN A 72 -13.94 20.01 19.05
N GLU A 73 -14.87 20.22 19.96
CA GLU A 73 -15.08 19.33 21.09
C GLU A 73 -15.58 17.94 20.66
N GLY A 74 -15.33 16.95 21.51
CA GLY A 74 -15.78 15.58 21.31
C GLY A 74 -14.72 14.61 20.80
N GLN A 75 -15.12 13.35 20.64
CA GLN A 75 -14.24 12.27 20.24
C GLN A 75 -13.73 12.44 18.83
N LYS A 76 -12.46 12.14 18.61
CA LYS A 76 -11.77 12.04 17.32
C LYS A 76 -10.99 10.72 17.29
N TYR A 77 -10.76 10.21 16.09
CA TYR A 77 -10.08 8.92 15.91
C TYR A 77 -8.88 9.03 14.96
N VAL A 78 -7.87 8.21 15.26
CA VAL A 78 -6.76 7.91 14.37
C VAL A 78 -6.87 6.44 13.97
N VAL A 79 -6.80 6.15 12.68
CA VAL A 79 -6.88 4.78 12.18
C VAL A 79 -5.65 4.47 11.32
N CYS A 80 -4.96 3.40 11.68
CA CYS A 80 -3.94 2.79 10.83
C CYS A 80 -4.60 1.77 9.91
N ASN A 81 -4.21 1.79 8.65
CA ASN A 81 -4.73 0.93 7.61
C ASN A 81 -3.64 -0.03 7.08
N PRO A 82 -3.34 -1.13 7.77
CA PRO A 82 -2.58 -2.26 7.24
C PRO A 82 -3.47 -3.35 6.60
N ASP A 83 -4.59 -2.96 5.98
CA ASP A 83 -5.34 -3.85 5.10
C ASP A 83 -4.66 -3.90 3.73
N GLU A 84 -3.43 -4.43 3.72
CA GLU A 84 -2.54 -4.52 2.58
C GLU A 84 -2.98 -5.65 1.64
N GLY A 85 -4.05 -5.38 0.87
CA GLY A 85 -4.67 -6.35 -0.03
C GLY A 85 -4.19 -6.26 -1.48
N GLU A 86 -3.43 -5.23 -1.86
CA GLU A 86 -2.95 -5.02 -3.22
C GLU A 86 -2.03 -6.17 -3.69
N PRO A 87 -2.36 -6.89 -4.77
CA PRO A 87 -1.53 -7.98 -5.26
C PRO A 87 -0.09 -7.56 -5.53
N GLY A 88 0.85 -8.33 -4.97
CA GLY A 88 2.28 -8.08 -5.03
C GLY A 88 2.83 -7.23 -3.87
N THR A 89 1.98 -6.73 -2.95
CA THR A 89 2.39 -5.87 -1.83
C THR A 89 2.43 -6.64 -0.51
N CYS A 90 3.51 -6.49 0.27
CA CYS A 90 3.67 -7.15 1.57
C CYS A 90 4.65 -6.44 2.52
N HIS A 91 4.90 -5.15 2.33
CA HIS A 91 5.84 -4.40 3.17
C HIS A 91 5.22 -3.91 4.48
N ASP A 92 3.94 -3.54 4.50
CA ASP A 92 3.24 -3.19 5.73
C ASP A 92 3.17 -4.38 6.70
N ARG A 93 2.97 -5.60 6.16
CA ARG A 93 3.09 -6.86 6.90
C ARG A 93 4.43 -6.95 7.64
N ASP A 94 5.51 -6.66 6.94
CA ASP A 94 6.86 -6.80 7.51
C ASP A 94 7.21 -5.62 8.45
N ILE A 95 6.66 -4.43 8.24
CA ILE A 95 6.76 -3.32 9.22
C ILE A 95 6.09 -3.73 10.54
N LEU A 96 4.88 -4.28 10.50
CA LEU A 96 4.19 -4.77 11.71
C LEU A 96 4.95 -5.91 12.38
N ARG A 97 5.63 -6.75 11.60
CA ARG A 97 6.41 -7.89 12.09
C ARG A 97 7.71 -7.48 12.76
N TYR A 98 8.44 -6.50 12.20
CA TYR A 98 9.81 -6.18 12.59
C TYR A 98 9.98 -4.82 13.26
N ASN A 99 9.01 -3.92 13.12
CA ASN A 99 9.06 -2.58 13.72
C ASN A 99 7.68 -2.07 14.19
N PRO A 100 6.90 -2.89 14.94
CA PRO A 100 5.54 -2.52 15.38
C PRO A 100 5.53 -1.28 16.27
N HIS A 101 6.56 -1.06 17.08
CA HIS A 101 6.65 0.09 17.98
C HIS A 101 6.73 1.43 17.25
N ALA A 102 7.33 1.48 16.06
CA ALA A 102 7.34 2.71 15.26
C ALA A 102 5.92 3.10 14.79
N VAL A 103 5.08 2.10 14.48
CA VAL A 103 3.67 2.34 14.15
C VAL A 103 2.90 2.83 15.36
N ILE A 104 3.10 2.21 16.53
CA ILE A 104 2.46 2.60 17.81
C ILE A 104 2.84 4.04 18.16
N GLU A 105 4.15 4.38 18.16
CA GLU A 105 4.63 5.73 18.44
C GLU A 105 4.08 6.74 17.42
N GLY A 106 4.11 6.42 16.12
CA GLY A 106 3.57 7.28 15.06
C GLY A 106 2.07 7.54 15.21
N MET A 107 1.29 6.54 15.61
CA MET A 107 -0.14 6.70 15.89
C MET A 107 -0.40 7.55 17.14
N ALA A 108 0.37 7.36 18.20
CA ALA A 108 0.27 8.16 19.42
C ALA A 108 0.61 9.65 19.16
N ILE A 109 1.66 9.92 18.39
CA ILE A 109 2.03 11.27 17.93
C ILE A 109 0.89 11.89 17.11
N ALA A 110 0.32 11.12 16.18
CA ALA A 110 -0.82 11.56 15.38
C ALA A 110 -2.04 11.88 16.25
N GLY A 111 -2.33 11.05 17.25
CA GLY A 111 -3.38 11.30 18.24
C GLY A 111 -3.19 12.64 18.95
N PHE A 112 -1.99 12.90 19.42
CA PHE A 112 -1.64 14.19 20.06
C PHE A 112 -1.85 15.38 19.12
N VAL A 113 -1.30 15.32 17.91
CA VAL A 113 -1.39 16.40 16.91
C VAL A 113 -2.83 16.71 16.55
N MET A 114 -3.67 15.70 16.42
CA MET A 114 -5.06 15.84 15.97
C MET A 114 -6.07 15.93 17.11
N ASN A 115 -5.59 15.93 18.36
CA ASN A 115 -6.44 15.90 19.56
C ASN A 115 -7.44 14.73 19.53
N ALA A 116 -6.96 13.56 19.12
CA ALA A 116 -7.68 12.30 19.15
C ALA A 116 -7.20 11.45 20.33
N THR A 117 -8.11 10.86 21.07
CA THR A 117 -7.80 10.08 22.27
C THR A 117 -7.89 8.58 22.06
N VAL A 118 -8.33 8.14 20.87
CA VAL A 118 -8.49 6.73 20.52
C VAL A 118 -7.95 6.46 19.12
N GLY A 119 -7.17 5.39 19.01
CA GLY A 119 -6.70 4.84 17.75
C GLY A 119 -7.15 3.40 17.52
N TYR A 120 -7.25 3.03 16.24
CA TYR A 120 -7.46 1.66 15.81
C TYR A 120 -6.42 1.27 14.75
N ASN A 121 -5.82 0.10 14.93
CA ASN A 121 -4.98 -0.53 13.92
C ASN A 121 -5.79 -1.65 13.26
N TYR A 122 -6.28 -1.43 12.02
CA TYR A 122 -7.11 -2.38 11.28
C TYR A 122 -6.25 -3.29 10.41
N ILE A 123 -5.91 -4.45 10.92
CA ILE A 123 -5.00 -5.41 10.28
C ILE A 123 -5.77 -6.36 9.36
N ARG A 124 -5.25 -6.61 8.17
CA ARG A 124 -5.77 -7.60 7.22
C ARG A 124 -5.93 -8.97 7.88
N GLY A 125 -7.05 -9.66 7.61
CA GLY A 125 -7.41 -10.93 8.27
C GLY A 125 -6.40 -12.06 8.10
N GLU A 126 -5.63 -12.07 7.02
CA GLU A 126 -4.59 -13.06 6.74
C GLU A 126 -3.28 -12.81 7.51
N PHE A 127 -3.08 -11.59 8.06
CA PHE A 127 -1.86 -11.20 8.77
C PHE A 127 -1.89 -11.61 10.24
N LYS A 128 -2.15 -12.89 10.55
CA LYS A 128 -2.26 -13.39 11.91
C LYS A 128 -0.98 -13.23 12.73
N GLU A 129 0.18 -13.58 12.16
CA GLU A 129 1.45 -13.45 12.89
C GLU A 129 1.83 -11.97 13.11
N PRO A 130 1.77 -11.06 12.12
CA PRO A 130 1.92 -9.62 12.36
C PRO A 130 0.93 -9.04 13.37
N TYR A 131 -0.31 -9.54 13.39
CA TYR A 131 -1.30 -9.16 14.40
C TYR A 131 -0.82 -9.47 15.81
N TYR A 132 -0.36 -10.71 16.06
CA TYR A 132 0.14 -11.07 17.40
C TYR A 132 1.41 -10.32 17.78
N ARG A 133 2.31 -10.04 16.83
CA ARG A 133 3.49 -9.19 17.06
C ARG A 133 3.12 -7.77 17.47
N PHE A 134 2.10 -7.22 16.82
CA PHE A 134 1.62 -5.90 17.17
C PHE A 134 0.92 -5.88 18.54
N GLU A 135 0.15 -6.90 18.88
CA GLU A 135 -0.48 -7.04 20.21
C GLU A 135 0.56 -7.16 21.33
N GLU A 136 1.66 -7.92 21.12
CA GLU A 136 2.79 -7.98 22.05
C GLU A 136 3.41 -6.59 22.23
N ALA A 137 3.73 -5.89 21.16
CA ALA A 137 4.31 -4.55 21.22
C ALA A 137 3.34 -3.53 21.85
N LEU A 138 2.05 -3.66 21.59
CA LEU A 138 1.04 -2.81 22.20
C LEU A 138 0.98 -3.01 23.71
N LYS A 139 1.03 -4.28 24.18
CA LYS A 139 1.11 -4.60 25.59
C LYS A 139 2.35 -4.00 26.23
N ASP A 140 3.52 -4.12 25.60
CA ASP A 140 4.77 -3.55 26.10
C ASP A 140 4.68 -2.02 26.22
N ALA A 141 4.05 -1.34 25.26
CA ALA A 141 3.85 0.10 25.30
C ALA A 141 2.92 0.55 26.45
N TYR A 142 1.87 -0.22 26.75
CA TYR A 142 1.02 0.00 27.94
C TYR A 142 1.75 -0.28 29.24
N ASP A 143 2.48 -1.38 29.34
CA ASP A 143 3.25 -1.76 30.53
C ASP A 143 4.36 -0.72 30.83
N ALA A 144 4.93 -0.10 29.79
CA ALA A 144 5.90 1.01 29.92
C ALA A 144 5.26 2.38 30.22
N GLY A 145 3.91 2.45 30.34
CA GLY A 145 3.18 3.69 30.62
C GLY A 145 3.27 4.72 29.47
N LEU A 146 3.36 4.26 28.22
CA LEU A 146 3.46 5.10 27.02
C LEU A 146 2.12 5.29 26.32
N LEU A 147 1.10 4.59 26.74
CA LEU A 147 -0.30 4.67 26.27
C LEU A 147 -1.25 4.71 27.45
N GLY A 148 -2.52 5.06 27.22
CA GLY A 148 -3.57 5.11 28.20
C GLY A 148 -4.00 6.53 28.57
N LYS A 149 -4.41 6.73 29.80
CA LYS A 149 -4.90 8.01 30.33
C LYS A 149 -3.82 8.74 31.10
N SER A 150 -3.75 10.08 30.91
CA SER A 150 -2.80 10.94 31.60
C SER A 150 -1.38 10.34 31.56
N ILE A 151 -0.92 10.02 30.35
CA ILE A 151 0.31 9.28 30.08
C ILE A 151 1.50 9.94 30.79
N GLN A 152 2.20 9.20 31.66
CA GLN A 152 3.31 9.67 32.48
C GLN A 152 2.99 10.97 33.27
N GLY A 153 1.73 11.17 33.67
CA GLY A 153 1.28 12.36 34.41
C GLY A 153 1.03 13.60 33.55
N SER A 154 1.17 13.47 32.22
CA SER A 154 0.84 14.56 31.29
C SER A 154 -0.66 14.75 31.11
N ALA A 155 -1.06 15.78 30.38
CA ALA A 155 -2.44 16.02 29.97
C ALA A 155 -2.86 15.12 28.77
N VAL A 156 -1.92 14.36 28.19
CA VAL A 156 -2.17 13.55 27.01
C VAL A 156 -2.78 12.20 27.40
N SER A 157 -3.81 11.81 26.67
CA SER A 157 -4.42 10.47 26.79
C SER A 157 -4.60 9.90 25.40
N PHE A 158 -4.19 8.65 25.20
CA PHE A 158 -4.37 7.95 23.93
C PHE A 158 -4.46 6.44 24.17
N ASP A 159 -5.60 5.87 23.83
CA ASP A 159 -5.83 4.43 23.85
C ASP A 159 -5.75 3.89 22.41
N LEU A 160 -5.04 2.80 22.21
CA LEU A 160 -4.87 2.14 20.92
C LEU A 160 -5.39 0.71 20.98
N TYR A 161 -6.18 0.35 19.99
CA TYR A 161 -6.79 -0.97 19.85
C TYR A 161 -6.45 -1.59 18.51
N THR A 162 -6.31 -2.90 18.49
CA THR A 162 -6.14 -3.67 17.26
C THR A 162 -7.46 -4.27 16.81
N HIS A 163 -7.71 -4.26 15.53
CA HIS A 163 -8.84 -4.94 14.90
C HIS A 163 -8.32 -5.85 13.78
N LEU A 164 -8.67 -7.14 13.84
CA LEU A 164 -8.35 -8.08 12.78
C LEU A 164 -9.51 -8.10 11.78
N GLY A 165 -9.25 -7.72 10.54
CA GLY A 165 -10.21 -7.77 9.44
C GLY A 165 -10.51 -9.21 9.00
N ALA A 166 -11.32 -9.35 7.97
CA ALA A 166 -11.76 -10.64 7.43
C ALA A 166 -11.25 -10.95 6.02
N GLY A 167 -10.26 -10.21 5.51
CA GLY A 167 -9.57 -10.49 4.25
C GLY A 167 -10.21 -9.89 3.00
N ALA A 168 -11.18 -8.98 3.12
CA ALA A 168 -11.76 -8.31 1.96
C ALA A 168 -10.85 -7.16 1.48
N TYR A 169 -10.37 -7.23 0.25
CA TYR A 169 -9.53 -6.19 -0.38
C TYR A 169 -10.15 -4.78 -0.30
N ILE A 170 -11.47 -4.70 -0.50
CA ILE A 170 -12.17 -3.40 -0.47
C ILE A 170 -12.05 -2.69 0.89
N CYS A 171 -11.80 -3.42 1.99
CA CYS A 171 -11.60 -2.82 3.30
C CYS A 171 -10.27 -2.07 3.45
N GLY A 172 -9.40 -2.10 2.43
CA GLY A 172 -8.27 -1.18 2.25
C GLY A 172 -8.70 0.22 1.78
N GLU A 173 -9.88 0.39 1.19
CA GLU A 173 -10.45 1.72 0.95
C GLU A 173 -10.88 2.35 2.29
N GLU A 174 -10.44 3.60 2.53
CA GLU A 174 -10.54 4.21 3.86
C GLU A 174 -11.97 4.23 4.45
N THR A 175 -13.01 4.41 3.63
CA THR A 175 -14.39 4.46 4.12
C THR A 175 -15.03 3.09 4.25
N ALA A 176 -14.66 2.11 3.43
CA ALA A 176 -15.05 0.71 3.59
C ALA A 176 -14.44 0.12 4.87
N LEU A 177 -13.18 0.47 5.17
CA LEU A 177 -12.54 0.14 6.44
C LEU A 177 -13.32 0.67 7.63
N LEU A 178 -13.78 1.93 7.58
CA LEU A 178 -14.60 2.53 8.65
C LEU A 178 -15.94 1.80 8.81
N GLU A 179 -16.62 1.46 7.70
CA GLU A 179 -17.85 0.67 7.75
C GLU A 179 -17.62 -0.70 8.43
N SER A 180 -16.50 -1.36 8.10
CA SER A 180 -16.11 -2.63 8.71
C SER A 180 -15.83 -2.49 10.21
N LEU A 181 -15.07 -1.45 10.63
CA LEU A 181 -14.85 -1.15 12.06
C LEU A 181 -16.15 -0.88 12.84
N GLU A 182 -17.14 -0.30 12.15
CA GLU A 182 -18.48 -0.07 12.75
C GLU A 182 -19.37 -1.32 12.79
N GLY A 183 -18.84 -2.49 12.37
CA GLY A 183 -19.56 -3.76 12.34
C GLY A 183 -20.56 -3.88 11.19
N LYS A 184 -20.43 -3.06 10.16
CA LYS A 184 -21.25 -3.04 8.96
C LYS A 184 -20.56 -3.78 7.81
N LYS A 185 -21.28 -3.97 6.69
CA LYS A 185 -20.68 -4.44 5.46
C LYS A 185 -19.63 -3.43 4.97
N GLY A 186 -18.42 -3.90 4.65
CA GLY A 186 -17.31 -3.08 4.16
C GLY A 186 -17.59 -2.56 2.75
N GLN A 187 -18.37 -1.49 2.66
CA GLN A 187 -18.70 -0.81 1.40
C GLN A 187 -18.31 0.66 1.50
N PRO A 188 -17.62 1.23 0.47
CA PRO A 188 -17.24 2.63 0.46
C PRO A 188 -18.40 3.61 0.62
N ARG A 189 -18.13 4.73 1.28
CA ARG A 189 -19.06 5.86 1.40
C ARG A 189 -18.86 6.84 0.24
N PHE A 190 -19.89 7.59 -0.08
CA PHE A 190 -19.76 8.76 -0.96
C PHE A 190 -18.92 9.85 -0.26
N LYS A 191 -18.10 10.53 -1.05
CA LYS A 191 -17.33 11.71 -0.62
C LYS A 191 -17.75 12.91 -1.47
N PRO A 192 -18.03 14.11 -0.90
CA PRO A 192 -18.08 14.46 0.52
C PRO A 192 -19.30 13.87 1.25
N PRO A 193 -19.26 13.73 2.62
CA PRO A 193 -18.22 14.23 3.52
C PRO A 193 -16.97 13.35 3.56
N PHE A 194 -15.80 13.97 3.77
CA PHE A 194 -14.55 13.25 3.98
C PHE A 194 -14.42 12.76 5.44
N PRO A 195 -13.66 11.68 5.71
CA PRO A 195 -13.49 11.13 7.05
C PRO A 195 -12.97 12.12 8.10
N ALA A 196 -12.16 13.10 7.71
CA ALA A 196 -11.69 14.17 8.61
C ALA A 196 -12.84 14.97 9.23
N ASN A 197 -14.00 15.01 8.59
CA ASN A 197 -15.21 15.65 9.12
C ASN A 197 -16.20 14.64 9.70
N VAL A 198 -16.48 13.56 8.94
CA VAL A 198 -17.46 12.53 9.31
C VAL A 198 -16.87 11.13 9.00
N GLY A 199 -16.14 10.58 9.95
CA GLY A 199 -15.47 9.28 9.85
C GLY A 199 -16.08 8.22 10.74
N LEU A 200 -15.25 7.56 11.55
CA LEU A 200 -15.62 6.45 12.42
C LEU A 200 -16.70 6.88 13.44
N PHE A 201 -17.80 6.13 13.51
CA PHE A 201 -18.98 6.43 14.34
C PHE A 201 -19.51 7.87 14.17
N GLY A 202 -19.38 8.40 12.95
CA GLY A 202 -19.80 9.78 12.62
C GLY A 202 -18.91 10.87 13.21
N LYS A 203 -17.71 10.54 13.68
CA LYS A 203 -16.76 11.48 14.30
C LYS A 203 -15.56 11.76 13.39
N PRO A 204 -14.91 12.92 13.54
CA PRO A 204 -13.70 13.24 12.79
C PRO A 204 -12.64 12.13 12.92
N THR A 205 -12.12 11.66 11.78
CA THR A 205 -11.19 10.53 11.73
C THR A 205 -10.13 10.75 10.67
N THR A 206 -8.88 10.50 11.02
CA THR A 206 -7.78 10.46 10.04
C THR A 206 -7.29 9.02 9.89
N ILE A 207 -7.25 8.55 8.65
CA ILE A 207 -6.76 7.22 8.29
C ILE A 207 -5.41 7.38 7.57
N ASN A 208 -4.38 6.67 8.00
CA ASN A 208 -3.11 6.57 7.30
C ASN A 208 -2.65 5.12 7.18
N ASN A 209 -1.81 4.87 6.19
CA ASN A 209 -1.14 3.59 6.00
C ASN A 209 -0.07 3.35 7.06
N THR A 210 0.31 2.09 7.27
CA THR A 210 1.31 1.62 8.24
C THR A 210 2.68 2.26 8.06
N GLU A 211 3.23 2.22 6.83
CA GLU A 211 4.53 2.81 6.50
C GLU A 211 4.55 4.32 6.76
N THR A 212 3.43 5.00 6.52
CA THR A 212 3.28 6.42 6.81
C THR A 212 3.44 6.72 8.30
N PHE A 213 2.74 5.96 9.18
CA PHE A 213 2.89 6.14 10.63
C PHE A 213 4.28 5.75 11.12
N ALA A 214 4.83 4.64 10.64
CA ALA A 214 6.17 4.17 11.02
C ALA A 214 7.29 5.16 10.68
N SER A 215 7.08 6.03 9.68
CA SER A 215 8.04 7.05 9.28
C SER A 215 8.07 8.27 10.21
N VAL A 216 6.98 8.56 10.91
CA VAL A 216 6.82 9.79 11.70
C VAL A 216 7.85 9.93 12.83
N PRO A 217 8.15 8.90 13.64
CA PRO A 217 9.13 9.02 14.73
C PRO A 217 10.53 9.39 14.22
N GLU A 218 10.98 8.79 13.12
CA GLU A 218 12.30 9.08 12.54
C GLU A 218 12.38 10.50 11.97
N ILE A 219 11.31 10.95 11.30
CA ILE A 219 11.22 12.33 10.79
C ILE A 219 11.37 13.33 11.93
N LEU A 220 10.66 13.14 13.02
CA LEU A 220 10.69 14.07 14.16
C LEU A 220 11.96 13.94 15.00
N SER A 221 12.60 12.78 15.00
CA SER A 221 13.88 12.56 15.71
C SER A 221 15.04 13.19 15.00
N ARG A 222 15.07 13.16 13.65
CA ARG A 222 16.21 13.57 12.81
C ARG A 222 15.94 14.85 12.02
N GLY A 223 14.71 15.34 12.03
CA GLY A 223 14.25 16.56 11.35
C GLY A 223 13.65 16.29 9.97
N GLY A 224 12.62 17.11 9.62
CA GLY A 224 11.92 16.98 8.35
C GLY A 224 12.85 17.17 7.15
N GLN A 225 13.78 18.11 7.22
CA GLN A 225 14.74 18.35 6.13
C GLN A 225 15.68 17.16 5.89
N TRP A 226 16.09 16.46 6.95
CA TRP A 226 16.87 15.22 6.81
C TRP A 226 16.10 14.19 5.98
N PHE A 227 14.82 13.96 6.32
CA PHE A 227 13.99 13.02 5.58
C PHE A 227 13.78 13.46 4.13
N ALA A 228 13.48 14.73 3.88
CA ALA A 228 13.36 15.27 2.53
C ALA A 228 14.60 15.00 1.67
N ASN A 229 15.79 15.16 2.26
CA ASN A 229 17.08 14.98 1.59
C ASN A 229 17.42 13.50 1.28
N LEU A 230 16.73 12.54 1.88
CA LEU A 230 16.89 11.12 1.50
C LEU A 230 16.28 10.79 0.14
N GLY A 231 15.29 11.57 -0.28
CA GLY A 231 14.58 11.39 -1.55
C GLY A 231 14.96 12.42 -2.60
N VAL A 232 14.02 12.66 -3.49
CA VAL A 232 14.12 13.67 -4.56
C VAL A 232 13.00 14.70 -4.40
N GLU A 233 13.02 15.75 -5.22
CA GLU A 233 11.99 16.78 -5.25
C GLU A 233 10.58 16.15 -5.37
N ASN A 234 9.60 16.65 -4.63
CA ASN A 234 8.22 16.12 -4.51
C ASN A 234 8.08 14.67 -4.01
N SER A 235 9.17 14.00 -3.69
CA SER A 235 9.22 12.60 -3.28
C SER A 235 10.26 12.41 -2.17
N GLY A 236 10.03 13.04 -1.00
CA GLY A 236 10.96 12.98 0.13
C GLY A 236 11.00 11.60 0.79
N GLY A 237 12.16 11.30 1.37
CA GLY A 237 12.37 10.13 2.23
C GLY A 237 12.67 8.83 1.52
N THR A 238 12.44 7.74 2.26
CA THR A 238 12.50 6.37 1.76
C THR A 238 11.10 5.83 1.43
N LYS A 239 11.06 4.74 0.70
CA LYS A 239 9.87 3.92 0.47
C LYS A 239 10.22 2.45 0.56
N CYS A 240 9.33 1.69 1.18
CA CYS A 240 9.40 0.23 1.14
C CYS A 240 8.76 -0.26 -0.16
N PHE A 241 9.54 -0.95 -0.99
CA PHE A 241 9.08 -1.57 -2.23
C PHE A 241 9.03 -3.08 -2.08
N SER A 242 7.87 -3.68 -2.38
CA SER A 242 7.72 -5.13 -2.50
C SER A 242 8.07 -5.53 -3.93
N VAL A 243 9.24 -6.12 -4.16
CA VAL A 243 9.67 -6.59 -5.49
C VAL A 243 9.33 -8.07 -5.63
N THR A 244 8.49 -8.39 -6.61
CA THR A 244 7.91 -9.73 -6.82
C THR A 244 7.95 -10.13 -8.30
N GLY A 245 7.43 -11.32 -8.62
CA GLY A 245 7.40 -11.84 -9.99
C GLY A 245 8.68 -12.57 -10.38
N ASN A 246 9.14 -12.35 -11.62
CA ASN A 246 10.26 -13.11 -12.21
C ASN A 246 11.64 -12.56 -11.81
N VAL A 247 11.89 -12.41 -10.51
CA VAL A 247 13.19 -12.03 -9.94
C VAL A 247 13.80 -13.19 -9.16
N LYS A 248 15.12 -13.16 -8.93
CA LYS A 248 15.81 -14.25 -8.19
C LYS A 248 15.47 -14.22 -6.70
N ASN A 249 15.41 -13.04 -6.09
CA ASN A 249 15.22 -12.85 -4.65
C ASN A 249 14.04 -11.89 -4.38
N PRO A 250 12.79 -12.35 -4.55
CA PRO A 250 11.63 -11.51 -4.23
C PRO A 250 11.65 -11.13 -2.74
N SER A 251 11.55 -9.83 -2.43
CA SER A 251 11.61 -9.32 -1.06
C SER A 251 11.07 -7.90 -0.95
N ASN A 252 11.02 -7.41 0.28
CA ASN A 252 10.79 -5.99 0.58
C ASN A 252 12.12 -5.25 0.72
N PHE A 253 12.24 -4.11 0.04
CA PHE A 253 13.43 -3.26 0.06
C PHE A 253 13.04 -1.84 0.46
N GLU A 254 13.65 -1.32 1.52
CA GLU A 254 13.56 0.10 1.84
C GLU A 254 14.70 0.83 1.14
N VAL A 255 14.36 1.70 0.20
CA VAL A 255 15.31 2.51 -0.57
C VAL A 255 14.88 3.97 -0.61
N PRO A 256 15.80 4.93 -0.85
CA PRO A 256 15.47 6.32 -1.10
C PRO A 256 14.49 6.46 -2.27
N MET A 257 13.57 7.39 -2.14
CA MET A 257 12.77 7.82 -3.29
C MET A 257 13.69 8.39 -4.37
N GLY A 258 13.43 8.04 -5.64
CA GLY A 258 14.30 8.41 -6.75
C GLY A 258 15.39 7.38 -7.09
N THR A 259 15.46 6.25 -6.36
CA THR A 259 16.34 5.13 -6.74
C THR A 259 16.00 4.64 -8.14
N PRO A 260 16.95 4.46 -9.06
CA PRO A 260 16.69 3.89 -10.39
C PRO A 260 16.04 2.51 -10.30
N PHE A 261 15.05 2.23 -11.16
CA PHE A 261 14.43 0.91 -11.19
C PHE A 261 15.45 -0.22 -11.42
N SER A 262 16.48 0.02 -12.23
CA SER A 262 17.56 -0.95 -12.47
C SER A 262 18.29 -1.36 -11.17
N GLU A 263 18.56 -0.40 -10.28
CA GLU A 263 19.19 -0.70 -8.98
C GLU A 263 18.25 -1.49 -8.06
N LEU A 264 16.96 -1.15 -8.04
CA LEU A 264 15.97 -1.92 -7.29
C LEU A 264 15.85 -3.35 -7.81
N LEU A 265 15.90 -3.55 -9.13
CA LEU A 265 15.93 -4.87 -9.76
C LEU A 265 17.20 -5.66 -9.39
N GLU A 266 18.36 -5.00 -9.33
CA GLU A 266 19.63 -5.61 -8.89
C GLU A 266 19.56 -6.04 -7.42
N LEU A 267 18.97 -5.24 -6.53
CA LEU A 267 18.74 -5.62 -5.13
C LEU A 267 17.90 -6.89 -5.02
N ALA A 268 16.94 -7.09 -5.91
CA ALA A 268 16.15 -8.33 -6.01
C ALA A 268 16.89 -9.47 -6.72
N GLY A 269 18.21 -9.34 -6.95
CA GLY A 269 19.05 -10.36 -7.59
C GLY A 269 18.94 -10.41 -9.13
N GLY A 270 18.22 -9.45 -9.72
CA GLY A 270 17.97 -9.44 -11.16
C GLY A 270 17.03 -10.56 -11.63
N LEU A 271 16.95 -10.73 -12.93
CA LEU A 271 16.19 -11.81 -13.57
C LEU A 271 16.94 -13.15 -13.49
N LYS A 272 16.22 -14.24 -13.70
CA LYS A 272 16.85 -15.56 -13.88
C LYS A 272 17.80 -15.54 -15.07
N GLU A 273 18.83 -16.39 -15.04
CA GLU A 273 19.84 -16.48 -16.10
C GLU A 273 19.20 -16.77 -17.46
N GLY A 274 19.64 -16.03 -18.50
CA GLY A 274 19.13 -16.16 -19.86
C GLY A 274 17.79 -15.49 -20.14
N ARG A 275 17.13 -14.92 -19.11
CA ARG A 275 15.83 -14.24 -19.26
C ARG A 275 16.01 -12.75 -19.56
N LYS A 276 15.02 -12.17 -20.24
CA LYS A 276 14.95 -10.75 -20.55
C LYS A 276 13.74 -10.12 -19.89
N LEU A 277 13.90 -8.89 -19.41
CA LEU A 277 12.78 -8.12 -18.91
C LEU A 277 11.78 -7.88 -20.04
N LYS A 278 10.51 -8.13 -19.78
CA LYS A 278 9.40 -7.90 -20.71
C LYS A 278 8.57 -6.70 -20.29
N ALA A 279 8.14 -6.69 -19.04
CA ALA A 279 7.29 -5.65 -18.51
C ALA A 279 7.40 -5.54 -16.99
N VAL A 280 6.91 -4.43 -16.44
CA VAL A 280 6.85 -4.16 -15.00
C VAL A 280 5.53 -3.48 -14.67
N ILE A 281 4.90 -3.90 -13.58
CA ILE A 281 3.88 -3.10 -12.90
C ILE A 281 4.56 -2.44 -11.70
N PRO A 282 4.73 -1.10 -11.66
CA PRO A 282 5.59 -0.47 -10.66
C PRO A 282 4.92 -0.15 -9.32
N GLY A 283 3.60 -0.17 -9.26
CA GLY A 283 2.84 0.34 -8.10
C GLY A 283 1.77 -0.60 -7.52
N GLY A 284 1.75 -1.86 -7.96
CA GLY A 284 0.70 -2.83 -7.65
C GLY A 284 -0.25 -3.06 -8.82
N SER A 285 -1.01 -4.14 -8.75
CA SER A 285 -1.86 -4.60 -9.86
C SER A 285 -2.87 -3.55 -10.36
N SER A 286 -3.21 -2.57 -9.54
CA SER A 286 -4.11 -1.45 -9.85
C SER A 286 -3.50 -0.35 -10.72
N THR A 287 -2.19 -0.43 -11.02
CA THR A 287 -1.47 0.59 -11.79
C THR A 287 -1.15 0.12 -13.21
N PRO A 288 -1.00 1.04 -14.19
CA PRO A 288 -0.63 0.67 -15.54
C PRO A 288 0.68 -0.11 -15.61
N LEU A 289 0.69 -1.16 -16.42
CA LEU A 289 1.88 -1.89 -16.81
C LEU A 289 2.76 -1.03 -17.71
N LEU A 290 4.09 -1.14 -17.56
CA LEU A 290 5.10 -0.50 -18.41
C LEU A 290 5.94 -1.56 -19.14
N PRO A 291 6.20 -1.39 -20.45
CA PRO A 291 7.18 -2.20 -21.17
C PRO A 291 8.60 -2.03 -20.60
N ALA A 292 9.44 -3.04 -20.77
CA ALA A 292 10.83 -3.07 -20.28
C ALA A 292 11.63 -1.82 -20.61
N GLU A 293 11.56 -1.36 -21.89
CA GLU A 293 12.30 -0.20 -22.35
C GLU A 293 11.94 1.09 -21.60
N THR A 294 10.68 1.27 -21.25
CA THR A 294 10.18 2.39 -20.45
C THR A 294 10.59 2.23 -19.00
N ALA A 295 10.38 1.05 -18.42
CA ALA A 295 10.67 0.76 -17.02
C ALA A 295 12.15 0.96 -16.67
N MET A 296 13.07 0.55 -17.56
CA MET A 296 14.53 0.69 -17.34
C MET A 296 15.04 2.13 -17.34
N LYS A 297 14.22 3.09 -17.74
CA LYS A 297 14.56 4.53 -17.75
C LYS A 297 13.98 5.30 -16.55
N MET A 298 13.08 4.68 -15.78
CA MET A 298 12.39 5.35 -14.67
C MET A 298 13.19 5.28 -13.37
N THR A 299 12.94 6.24 -12.49
CA THR A 299 13.30 6.22 -11.07
C THR A 299 12.08 5.95 -10.23
N MET A 300 12.29 5.36 -9.04
CA MET A 300 11.23 4.94 -8.12
C MET A 300 10.74 6.12 -7.28
N ASP A 301 10.02 7.04 -7.93
CA ASP A 301 9.42 8.22 -7.33
C ASP A 301 8.09 8.57 -8.04
N TYR A 302 7.32 9.48 -7.42
CA TYR A 302 5.98 9.81 -7.91
C TYR A 302 6.00 10.41 -9.31
N ASP A 303 6.91 11.34 -9.56
CA ASP A 303 6.92 12.12 -10.80
C ASP A 303 7.48 11.31 -11.99
N SER A 304 8.58 10.59 -11.76
CA SER A 304 9.19 9.74 -12.80
C SER A 304 8.26 8.65 -13.28
N ILE A 305 7.59 7.92 -12.34
CA ILE A 305 6.66 6.85 -12.71
C ILE A 305 5.41 7.43 -13.39
N ALA A 306 4.90 8.58 -12.93
CA ALA A 306 3.77 9.24 -13.57
C ALA A 306 4.12 9.69 -15.00
N ASN A 307 5.29 10.26 -15.21
CA ASN A 307 5.78 10.65 -16.54
C ASN A 307 6.02 9.44 -17.46
N ALA A 308 6.32 8.26 -16.90
CA ALA A 308 6.41 7.02 -17.65
C ALA A 308 5.04 6.44 -18.06
N GLY A 309 3.95 7.01 -17.57
CA GLY A 309 2.57 6.58 -17.87
C GLY A 309 2.00 5.56 -16.91
N SER A 310 2.53 5.48 -15.67
CA SER A 310 2.02 4.61 -14.61
C SER A 310 1.86 5.37 -13.29
N MET A 311 1.83 4.68 -12.16
CA MET A 311 1.69 5.26 -10.82
C MET A 311 2.60 4.51 -9.84
N LEU A 312 3.16 5.25 -8.85
CA LEU A 312 3.91 4.63 -7.75
C LEU A 312 3.04 3.68 -6.90
N GLY A 313 1.73 3.99 -6.81
CA GLY A 313 0.77 3.16 -6.12
C GLY A 313 1.20 2.80 -4.69
N ALA A 314 1.00 1.55 -4.31
CA ALA A 314 1.43 1.03 -3.00
C ALA A 314 2.94 0.72 -2.93
N GLY A 315 3.68 0.78 -4.04
CA GLY A 315 5.10 0.40 -4.08
C GLY A 315 5.32 -1.10 -4.27
N SER A 316 4.35 -1.79 -4.86
CA SER A 316 4.50 -3.18 -5.29
C SER A 316 5.04 -3.24 -6.70
N VAL A 317 6.22 -3.79 -6.89
CA VAL A 317 6.89 -3.90 -8.17
C VAL A 317 6.79 -5.34 -8.66
N ILE A 318 5.93 -5.58 -9.65
CA ILE A 318 5.74 -6.90 -10.24
C ILE A 318 6.55 -6.98 -11.54
N VAL A 319 7.60 -7.79 -11.50
CA VAL A 319 8.53 -7.96 -12.62
C VAL A 319 8.12 -9.15 -13.48
N MET A 320 8.02 -8.94 -14.79
CA MET A 320 7.65 -9.97 -15.76
C MET A 320 8.77 -10.14 -16.79
N ASP A 321 9.23 -11.37 -16.98
CA ASP A 321 10.22 -11.73 -17.97
C ASP A 321 9.59 -12.20 -19.30
N ASP A 322 10.43 -12.54 -20.27
CA ASP A 322 10.06 -12.98 -21.61
C ASP A 322 9.26 -14.29 -21.67
N THR A 323 9.12 -15.01 -20.57
CA THR A 323 8.26 -16.20 -20.47
C THR A 323 6.85 -15.89 -19.98
N THR A 324 6.58 -14.67 -19.55
CA THR A 324 5.28 -14.28 -19.02
C THR A 324 4.25 -14.10 -20.14
N CYS A 325 3.15 -14.85 -20.08
CA CYS A 325 2.01 -14.70 -20.98
C CYS A 325 1.11 -13.55 -20.50
N MET A 326 0.97 -12.50 -21.30
CA MET A 326 0.18 -11.32 -20.93
C MET A 326 -1.32 -11.64 -20.82
N VAL A 327 -1.84 -12.53 -21.66
CA VAL A 327 -3.26 -12.94 -21.59
C VAL A 327 -3.57 -13.62 -20.27
N LYS A 328 -2.76 -14.61 -19.85
CA LYS A 328 -2.95 -15.32 -18.58
C LYS A 328 -2.81 -14.37 -17.38
N THR A 329 -1.84 -13.47 -17.43
CA THR A 329 -1.60 -12.49 -16.34
C THR A 329 -2.77 -11.54 -16.20
N LEU A 330 -3.24 -10.94 -17.29
CA LEU A 330 -4.39 -10.04 -17.25
C LEU A 330 -5.68 -10.75 -16.82
N THR A 331 -5.91 -11.99 -17.29
CA THR A 331 -7.08 -12.77 -16.87
C THR A 331 -7.06 -13.01 -15.36
N ARG A 332 -5.89 -13.32 -14.77
CA ARG A 332 -5.75 -13.50 -13.32
C ARG A 332 -6.04 -12.21 -12.54
N LEU A 333 -5.56 -11.06 -13.03
CA LEU A 333 -5.86 -9.76 -12.41
C LEU A 333 -7.36 -9.40 -12.52
N ALA A 334 -7.97 -9.61 -13.69
CA ALA A 334 -9.40 -9.35 -13.87
C ALA A 334 -10.28 -10.25 -12.98
N HIS A 335 -9.88 -11.51 -12.76
CA HIS A 335 -10.55 -12.41 -11.82
C HIS A 335 -10.48 -11.87 -10.39
N PHE A 336 -9.29 -11.43 -9.95
CA PHE A 336 -9.13 -10.83 -8.64
C PHE A 336 -10.07 -9.63 -8.42
N TYR A 337 -10.12 -8.68 -9.34
CA TYR A 337 -11.00 -7.51 -9.19
C TYR A 337 -12.50 -7.85 -9.27
N TYR A 338 -12.86 -8.88 -10.02
CA TYR A 338 -14.23 -9.39 -10.05
C TYR A 338 -14.63 -9.98 -8.69
N ASP A 339 -13.77 -10.81 -8.09
CA ASP A 339 -14.02 -11.44 -6.78
C ASP A 339 -14.07 -10.40 -5.65
N GLU A 340 -13.23 -9.37 -5.72
CA GLU A 340 -13.08 -8.36 -4.66
C GLU A 340 -14.02 -7.15 -4.80
N SER A 341 -14.81 -7.09 -5.87
CA SER A 341 -15.84 -6.05 -5.99
C SER A 341 -16.87 -6.18 -4.88
N CYS A 342 -17.08 -5.10 -4.12
CA CYS A 342 -18.09 -5.09 -3.04
C CYS A 342 -19.54 -5.13 -3.56
N GLY A 343 -19.74 -5.00 -4.86
CA GLY A 343 -21.04 -5.06 -5.53
C GLY A 343 -21.95 -3.83 -5.33
N GLN A 344 -21.45 -2.73 -4.77
CA GLN A 344 -22.25 -1.56 -4.46
C GLN A 344 -22.69 -0.78 -5.71
N CYS A 345 -21.76 -0.41 -6.58
CA CYS A 345 -22.05 0.37 -7.78
C CYS A 345 -22.07 -0.47 -9.04
N THR A 346 -23.07 -0.26 -9.89
CA THR A 346 -23.35 -1.08 -11.08
C THR A 346 -22.19 -1.18 -12.05
N PRO A 347 -21.46 -0.10 -12.42
CA PRO A 347 -20.35 -0.23 -13.37
C PRO A 347 -19.25 -1.16 -12.91
N CYS A 348 -18.90 -1.14 -11.62
CA CYS A 348 -17.95 -2.07 -11.03
C CYS A 348 -18.52 -3.48 -10.90
N ARG A 349 -19.69 -3.64 -10.26
CA ARG A 349 -20.31 -4.95 -10.01
C ARG A 349 -20.47 -5.79 -11.28
N GLU A 350 -21.00 -5.19 -12.35
CA GLU A 350 -21.24 -5.89 -13.61
C GLU A 350 -20.01 -5.87 -14.53
N GLY A 351 -19.35 -4.72 -14.63
CA GLY A 351 -18.25 -4.51 -15.56
C GLY A 351 -17.03 -5.35 -15.27
N THR A 352 -16.63 -5.51 -13.99
CA THR A 352 -15.49 -6.39 -13.63
C THR A 352 -15.75 -7.84 -14.02
N GLY A 353 -16.97 -8.33 -13.83
CA GLY A 353 -17.39 -9.65 -14.28
C GLY A 353 -17.41 -9.79 -15.81
N TRP A 354 -17.72 -8.73 -16.56
CA TRP A 354 -17.65 -8.74 -18.02
C TRP A 354 -16.20 -8.80 -18.49
N LEU A 355 -15.32 -7.97 -17.93
CA LEU A 355 -13.88 -8.00 -18.24
C LEU A 355 -13.30 -9.39 -18.02
N TYR A 356 -13.55 -9.98 -16.85
CA TYR A 356 -13.06 -11.32 -16.54
C TYR A 356 -13.59 -12.38 -17.50
N ARG A 357 -14.90 -12.43 -17.74
CA ARG A 357 -15.49 -13.46 -18.61
C ARG A 357 -15.05 -13.36 -20.07
N MET A 358 -14.81 -12.15 -20.59
CA MET A 358 -14.26 -11.98 -21.94
C MET A 358 -12.81 -12.46 -22.02
N LEU A 359 -11.97 -12.10 -21.04
CA LEU A 359 -10.58 -12.58 -20.95
C LEU A 359 -10.51 -14.11 -20.77
N GLN A 360 -11.40 -14.69 -19.95
CA GLN A 360 -11.51 -16.13 -19.78
C GLN A 360 -11.93 -16.82 -21.08
N ARG A 361 -12.86 -16.24 -21.84
CA ARG A 361 -13.26 -16.74 -23.16
C ARG A 361 -12.09 -16.79 -24.14
N ILE A 362 -11.24 -15.75 -24.15
CA ILE A 362 -10.01 -15.73 -24.95
C ILE A 362 -9.06 -16.83 -24.47
N LEU A 363 -8.88 -16.97 -23.16
CA LEU A 363 -7.99 -17.98 -22.57
C LEU A 363 -8.44 -19.42 -22.86
N ASP A 364 -9.75 -19.64 -22.97
CA ASP A 364 -10.36 -20.94 -23.32
C ASP A 364 -10.32 -21.23 -24.84
N GLY A 365 -9.70 -20.37 -25.65
CA GLY A 365 -9.58 -20.53 -27.10
C GLY A 365 -10.87 -20.21 -27.88
N ASN A 366 -11.81 -19.51 -27.26
CA ASN A 366 -13.09 -19.11 -27.87
C ASN A 366 -13.17 -17.57 -28.07
N GLY A 367 -12.06 -16.88 -28.03
CA GLY A 367 -11.97 -15.43 -28.24
C GLY A 367 -12.35 -15.03 -29.65
N GLN A 368 -12.89 -13.82 -29.79
CA GLN A 368 -13.23 -13.19 -31.07
C GLN A 368 -12.37 -11.92 -31.21
N GLU A 369 -12.09 -11.51 -32.45
CA GLU A 369 -11.25 -10.34 -32.72
C GLU A 369 -11.83 -9.06 -32.08
N GLU A 370 -13.16 -8.93 -32.08
CA GLU A 370 -13.88 -7.80 -31.49
C GLU A 370 -13.80 -7.74 -29.96
N ASP A 371 -13.37 -8.82 -29.29
CA ASP A 371 -13.28 -8.88 -27.83
C ASP A 371 -12.31 -7.86 -27.26
N LEU A 372 -11.22 -7.54 -27.98
CA LEU A 372 -10.22 -6.58 -27.50
C LEU A 372 -10.80 -5.16 -27.45
N ASP A 373 -11.50 -4.74 -28.47
CA ASP A 373 -12.14 -3.42 -28.50
C ASP A 373 -13.32 -3.34 -27.53
N LEU A 374 -14.02 -4.45 -27.32
CA LEU A 374 -15.10 -4.55 -26.32
C LEU A 374 -14.54 -4.47 -24.90
N LEU A 375 -13.41 -5.13 -24.59
CA LEU A 375 -12.70 -5.01 -23.31
C LEU A 375 -12.34 -3.56 -23.01
N LEU A 376 -11.74 -2.85 -23.97
CA LEU A 376 -11.39 -1.44 -23.83
C LEU A 376 -12.63 -0.58 -23.59
N SER A 377 -13.71 -0.79 -24.38
CA SER A 377 -14.96 -0.06 -24.23
C SER A 377 -15.62 -0.27 -22.87
N VAL A 378 -15.62 -1.50 -22.34
CA VAL A 378 -16.14 -1.80 -20.99
C VAL A 378 -15.30 -1.10 -19.93
N GLY A 379 -13.96 -1.15 -20.06
CA GLY A 379 -13.04 -0.44 -19.18
C GLY A 379 -13.33 1.05 -19.10
N GLU A 380 -13.50 1.72 -20.25
CA GLU A 380 -13.87 3.14 -20.33
C GLU A 380 -15.20 3.47 -19.62
N LYS A 381 -16.17 2.56 -19.62
CA LYS A 381 -17.46 2.76 -18.94
C LYS A 381 -17.39 2.51 -17.44
N ILE A 382 -16.39 1.79 -16.97
CA ILE A 382 -16.12 1.61 -15.52
C ILE A 382 -15.38 2.83 -14.97
N MET A 383 -14.31 3.27 -15.66
CA MET A 383 -13.43 4.35 -15.21
C MET A 383 -14.20 5.65 -14.96
N GLY A 384 -13.98 6.24 -13.77
CA GLY A 384 -14.63 7.48 -13.34
C GLY A 384 -16.13 7.37 -13.05
N ASN A 385 -16.75 6.21 -13.19
CA ASN A 385 -18.18 5.99 -12.98
C ASN A 385 -18.51 5.13 -11.74
N THR A 386 -17.56 5.00 -10.83
CA THR A 386 -17.69 4.18 -9.62
C THR A 386 -17.52 5.01 -8.35
N ILE A 387 -18.04 4.50 -7.21
CA ILE A 387 -17.99 5.19 -5.93
C ILE A 387 -16.55 5.29 -5.39
N CYS A 388 -15.73 4.29 -5.65
CA CYS A 388 -14.34 4.22 -5.20
C CYS A 388 -13.40 3.83 -6.36
N ALA A 389 -12.11 3.93 -6.11
CA ALA A 389 -11.08 3.66 -7.10
C ALA A 389 -10.94 2.18 -7.53
N LEU A 390 -11.68 1.22 -6.92
CA LEU A 390 -11.60 -0.19 -7.33
C LEU A 390 -12.03 -0.38 -8.79
N GLY A 391 -13.02 0.38 -9.26
CA GLY A 391 -13.43 0.31 -10.67
C GLY A 391 -12.30 0.73 -11.62
N ASP A 392 -11.65 1.85 -11.32
CA ASP A 392 -10.50 2.34 -12.09
C ASP A 392 -9.34 1.34 -12.01
N ALA A 393 -9.08 0.79 -10.83
CA ALA A 393 -8.06 -0.24 -10.58
C ALA A 393 -8.29 -1.53 -11.39
N ALA A 394 -9.54 -1.90 -11.65
CA ALA A 394 -9.90 -3.06 -12.47
C ALA A 394 -9.76 -2.79 -13.98
N ALA A 395 -10.05 -1.57 -14.41
CA ALA A 395 -10.04 -1.19 -15.83
C ALA A 395 -8.61 -0.83 -16.32
N THR A 396 -7.80 -0.17 -15.50
CA THR A 396 -6.45 0.29 -15.83
C THR A 396 -5.51 -0.83 -16.32
N PRO A 397 -5.44 -2.00 -15.69
CA PRO A 397 -4.64 -3.11 -16.22
C PRO A 397 -5.11 -3.55 -17.62
N VAL A 398 -6.41 -3.65 -17.85
CA VAL A 398 -6.97 -4.05 -19.15
C VAL A 398 -6.49 -3.12 -20.25
N GLU A 399 -6.61 -1.80 -20.01
CA GLU A 399 -6.13 -0.81 -20.98
C GLU A 399 -4.63 -0.93 -21.25
N SER A 400 -3.81 -0.99 -20.21
CA SER A 400 -2.36 -0.97 -20.36
C SER A 400 -1.80 -2.26 -20.97
N PHE A 401 -2.33 -3.42 -20.59
CA PHE A 401 -1.91 -4.70 -21.17
C PHE A 401 -2.26 -4.79 -22.66
N ILE A 402 -3.50 -4.43 -23.06
CA ILE A 402 -3.90 -4.45 -24.46
C ILE A 402 -3.14 -3.40 -25.27
N ARG A 403 -2.92 -2.19 -24.72
CA ARG A 403 -2.17 -1.13 -25.40
C ARG A 403 -0.74 -1.55 -25.77
N HIS A 404 -0.06 -2.23 -24.83
CA HIS A 404 1.37 -2.54 -25.01
C HIS A 404 1.65 -3.92 -25.57
N PHE A 405 0.70 -4.85 -25.47
CA PHE A 405 0.91 -6.25 -25.87
C PHE A 405 -0.27 -6.80 -26.69
N ARG A 406 -0.95 -5.96 -27.47
CA ARG A 406 -2.11 -6.33 -28.28
C ARG A 406 -1.84 -7.56 -29.15
N GLU A 407 -0.65 -7.66 -29.73
CA GLU A 407 -0.22 -8.79 -30.58
C GLU A 407 -0.29 -10.14 -29.87
N GLU A 408 0.01 -10.21 -28.57
CA GLU A 408 -0.13 -11.47 -27.80
C GLU A 408 -1.57 -11.90 -27.62
N PHE A 409 -2.49 -10.94 -27.47
CA PHE A 409 -3.91 -11.22 -27.38
C PHE A 409 -4.48 -11.66 -28.73
N GLU A 410 -4.15 -10.98 -29.80
CA GLU A 410 -4.54 -11.35 -31.19
C GLU A 410 -4.03 -12.75 -31.53
N TYR A 411 -2.74 -13.04 -31.23
CA TYR A 411 -2.16 -14.36 -31.43
C TYR A 411 -2.91 -15.43 -30.64
N TYR A 412 -3.29 -15.12 -29.39
CA TYR A 412 -4.03 -16.07 -28.55
C TYR A 412 -5.42 -16.34 -29.10
N ILE A 413 -6.11 -15.33 -29.61
CA ILE A 413 -7.43 -15.46 -30.24
C ILE A 413 -7.32 -16.35 -31.51
N GLU A 414 -6.31 -16.11 -32.36
CA GLU A 414 -6.14 -16.83 -33.62
C GLU A 414 -5.71 -18.28 -33.41
N HIS A 415 -4.83 -18.54 -32.42
CA HIS A 415 -4.16 -19.85 -32.30
C HIS A 415 -4.63 -20.67 -31.08
N GLY A 416 -5.41 -20.12 -30.16
CA GLY A 416 -5.87 -20.77 -28.93
C GLY A 416 -4.77 -21.09 -27.92
N ARG A 417 -3.60 -20.46 -28.03
CA ARG A 417 -2.43 -20.70 -27.18
C ARG A 417 -1.56 -19.46 -27.00
N SER A 418 -0.73 -19.47 -25.96
CA SER A 418 0.22 -18.38 -25.72
C SER A 418 1.29 -18.26 -26.82
N MET A 419 1.65 -17.01 -27.16
CA MET A 419 2.79 -16.70 -28.03
C MET A 419 4.14 -17.04 -27.37
N VAL A 420 4.19 -17.04 -26.04
CA VAL A 420 5.42 -17.36 -25.30
C VAL A 420 5.46 -18.86 -24.95
N GLU A 421 6.61 -19.51 -25.16
CA GLU A 421 6.83 -20.88 -24.72
C GLU A 421 6.89 -20.92 -23.20
N VAL A 422 5.96 -21.65 -22.58
CA VAL A 422 6.02 -21.97 -21.16
C VAL A 422 6.93 -23.18 -21.00
N GLU A 423 8.07 -23.03 -20.35
CA GLU A 423 8.87 -24.19 -19.96
C GLU A 423 8.05 -25.06 -18.98
N HIS A 424 7.59 -26.22 -19.44
CA HIS A 424 6.78 -27.16 -18.67
C HIS A 424 7.49 -27.81 -17.47
N HIS A 425 8.77 -27.52 -17.22
CA HIS A 425 9.58 -28.16 -16.18
C HIS A 425 9.20 -27.86 -14.73
N LEU A 426 8.36 -26.88 -14.45
CA LEU A 426 7.98 -26.56 -13.07
C LEU A 426 6.70 -27.25 -12.57
N ILE A 427 5.93 -27.91 -13.45
CA ILE A 427 4.69 -28.59 -13.05
C ILE A 427 4.95 -30.05 -12.67
N GLU A 428 5.97 -30.69 -13.22
CA GLU A 428 6.31 -32.08 -12.90
C GLU A 428 7.05 -32.22 -11.55
N GLU A 429 7.83 -31.23 -11.12
CA GLU A 429 8.49 -31.26 -9.80
C GLU A 429 7.51 -31.03 -8.64
N ALA A 430 6.45 -30.24 -8.83
CA ALA A 430 5.44 -30.00 -7.80
C ALA A 430 4.43 -31.15 -7.64
N ALA A 431 4.33 -32.05 -8.61
CA ALA A 431 3.47 -33.23 -8.56
C ALA A 431 4.16 -34.48 -7.99
N SER A 432 5.46 -34.37 -7.67
CA SER A 432 6.29 -35.49 -7.14
C SER A 432 6.69 -35.33 -5.67
N VAL A 433 6.09 -34.32 -4.96
CA VAL A 433 6.22 -34.14 -3.50
C VAL A 433 4.81 -34.31 -2.83
#